data_d44620160d32de1e408513039459c619
#
_entry.id   d44620160d32de1e408513039459c619
#
_cell.length_a   1.000
_cell.length_b   1.000
_cell.length_c   1.000
_cell.angle_alpha   90.00
_cell.angle_beta   90.00
_cell.angle_gamma   90.00
#
_symmetry.space_group_name_H-M   'P 1'
#
loop_
_entity.id
_entity.type
_entity.pdbx_description
1 polymer ?
#
loop_
_entity_poly.entity_id
_entity_poly.type
_entity_poly.pdbx_seq_one_letter_code
_entity_poly.pdbx_strand_id
1 'polypeptide(L)'
;MDPELLEIRRHLGAYPPFDALSDELLDEVAENVEISYYRAGSQILAANQSIESLCYVRSGAVEVYRRTGDLFDRLGEGSIFGHYGLLRGRRVHYPAVAIEDTLIYAIPVAVFDHLCEADDDFADFVELGRPRLEAAVETQRRGNDLMTTRVRKLVTRAPLIAESGETAREAALRLADEPAAALLVVEASGDDPRYTYADAEGALWQVRGILTDADFRARVVAAGLTADTPVGEIVSDRLVAVQSDETVQEAMLTML
;
A
#
# COMPACT_ATOMS: atom_id res chain seq x y z
N MET A 1 20.18 6.99 28.54
CA MET A 1 19.95 6.52 27.14
C MET A 1 21.11 7.00 26.29
N ASP A 2 21.65 6.13 25.45
CA ASP A 2 22.73 6.45 24.53
C ASP A 2 22.26 7.53 23.53
N PRO A 3 23.11 8.52 23.16
CA PRO A 3 22.76 9.55 22.17
C PRO A 3 22.28 8.98 20.84
N GLU A 4 22.84 7.86 20.41
CA GLU A 4 22.43 7.15 19.19
C GLU A 4 20.99 6.62 19.29
N LEU A 5 20.63 5.99 20.39
CA LEU A 5 19.28 5.49 20.65
C LEU A 5 18.26 6.64 20.72
N LEU A 6 18.64 7.77 21.30
CA LEU A 6 17.79 8.96 21.33
C LEU A 6 17.50 9.52 19.92
N GLU A 7 18.48 9.45 19.01
CA GLU A 7 18.29 9.90 17.63
C GLU A 7 17.35 8.93 16.87
N ILE A 8 17.58 7.63 17.00
CA ILE A 8 16.73 6.59 16.39
C ILE A 8 15.28 6.76 16.87
N ARG A 9 15.08 6.82 18.19
CA ARG A 9 13.77 7.00 18.80
C ARG A 9 13.06 8.26 18.29
N ARG A 10 13.76 9.40 18.31
CA ARG A 10 13.21 10.68 17.85
C ARG A 10 12.83 10.62 16.38
N HIS A 11 13.63 9.94 15.56
CA HIS A 11 13.34 9.82 14.14
C HIS A 11 12.14 8.91 13.87
N LEU A 12 12.08 7.73 14.49
CA LEU A 12 10.94 6.81 14.38
C LEU A 12 9.64 7.48 14.84
N GLY A 13 9.63 8.10 16.01
CA GLY A 13 8.48 8.82 16.57
C GLY A 13 8.03 10.07 15.80
N ALA A 14 8.70 10.42 14.70
CA ALA A 14 8.27 11.52 13.82
C ALA A 14 7.39 11.04 12.66
N TYR A 15 7.28 9.73 12.43
CA TYR A 15 6.59 9.15 11.27
C TYR A 15 5.66 7.99 11.64
N PRO A 16 4.50 7.87 10.96
CA PRO A 16 3.62 6.71 11.12
C PRO A 16 4.30 5.39 10.70
N PRO A 17 3.96 4.29 11.35
CA PRO A 17 3.04 4.11 12.48
C PRO A 17 3.66 4.30 13.86
N PHE A 18 4.92 4.74 13.93
CA PHE A 18 5.67 4.81 15.18
C PHE A 18 5.38 6.08 16.00
N ASP A 19 4.81 7.13 15.41
CA ASP A 19 4.48 8.40 16.05
C ASP A 19 3.32 8.30 17.06
N ALA A 20 2.52 7.24 16.98
CA ALA A 20 1.42 6.96 17.90
C ALA A 20 1.78 5.96 19.03
N LEU A 21 2.95 5.31 18.95
CA LEU A 21 3.36 4.33 19.94
C LEU A 21 3.64 4.96 21.32
N SER A 22 3.44 4.16 22.37
CA SER A 22 3.89 4.55 23.72
C SER A 22 5.40 4.72 23.79
N ASP A 23 5.86 5.48 24.78
CA ASP A 23 7.29 5.70 25.01
C ASP A 23 8.05 4.39 25.20
N GLU A 24 7.45 3.41 25.90
CA GLU A 24 8.04 2.11 26.18
C GLU A 24 8.21 1.26 24.91
N LEU A 25 7.18 1.22 24.04
CA LEU A 25 7.25 0.48 22.77
C LEU A 25 8.23 1.13 21.79
N LEU A 26 8.28 2.46 21.78
CA LEU A 26 9.22 3.18 20.92
C LEU A 26 10.68 3.01 21.38
N ASP A 27 10.92 2.93 22.69
CA ASP A 27 12.23 2.62 23.28
C ASP A 27 12.64 1.18 22.89
N GLU A 28 11.74 0.20 23.01
CA GLU A 28 12.00 -1.17 22.59
C GLU A 28 12.39 -1.27 21.11
N VAL A 29 11.67 -0.58 20.24
CA VAL A 29 12.03 -0.53 18.81
C VAL A 29 13.42 0.04 18.63
N ALA A 30 13.72 1.18 19.24
CA ALA A 30 14.99 1.88 19.10
C ALA A 30 16.19 1.03 19.58
N GLU A 31 16.01 0.26 20.66
CA GLU A 31 17.04 -0.63 21.22
C GLU A 31 17.34 -1.85 20.35
N ASN A 32 16.40 -2.27 19.52
CA ASN A 32 16.51 -3.50 18.71
C ASN A 32 16.70 -3.25 17.21
N VAL A 33 16.73 -2.00 16.76
CA VAL A 33 16.96 -1.65 15.35
C VAL A 33 18.36 -2.08 14.90
N GLU A 34 18.44 -2.76 13.77
CA GLU A 34 19.65 -2.99 13.02
C GLU A 34 19.77 -2.01 11.87
N ILE A 35 20.91 -1.33 11.76
CA ILE A 35 21.14 -0.30 10.75
C ILE A 35 21.86 -0.93 9.55
N SER A 36 21.29 -0.78 8.35
CA SER A 36 21.85 -1.30 7.10
C SER A 36 21.92 -0.21 6.03
N TYR A 37 23.06 -0.13 5.36
CA TYR A 37 23.27 0.80 4.25
C TYR A 37 23.24 0.05 2.91
N TYR A 38 22.51 0.62 1.95
CA TYR A 38 22.39 0.10 0.59
C TYR A 38 22.77 1.18 -0.43
N ARG A 39 23.64 0.84 -1.37
CA ARG A 39 23.95 1.74 -2.49
C ARG A 39 22.80 1.76 -3.48
N ALA A 40 22.70 2.86 -4.24
CA ALA A 40 21.79 2.95 -5.37
C ALA A 40 21.91 1.73 -6.30
N GLY A 41 20.75 1.15 -6.67
CA GLY A 41 20.65 -0.08 -7.49
C GLY A 41 20.78 -1.38 -6.70
N SER A 42 21.05 -1.35 -5.39
CA SER A 42 21.16 -2.58 -4.57
C SER A 42 19.78 -3.15 -4.28
N GLN A 43 19.67 -4.48 -4.39
CA GLN A 43 18.47 -5.20 -3.96
C GLN A 43 18.45 -5.30 -2.44
N ILE A 44 17.36 -4.82 -1.81
CA ILE A 44 17.14 -4.88 -0.36
C ILE A 44 16.37 -6.16 -0.01
N LEU A 45 15.29 -6.45 -0.72
CA LEU A 45 14.48 -7.65 -0.56
C LEU A 45 14.35 -8.37 -1.90
N ALA A 46 14.70 -9.65 -1.95
CA ALA A 46 14.51 -10.49 -3.14
C ALA A 46 13.20 -11.28 -3.06
N ALA A 47 12.54 -11.48 -4.20
CA ALA A 47 11.29 -12.22 -4.26
C ALA A 47 11.43 -13.64 -3.66
N ASN A 48 10.45 -14.06 -2.89
CA ASN A 48 10.36 -15.37 -2.23
C ASN A 48 11.45 -15.67 -1.16
N GLN A 49 12.40 -14.78 -0.89
CA GLN A 49 13.30 -14.98 0.24
C GLN A 49 12.55 -14.95 1.57
N SER A 50 13.11 -15.58 2.61
CA SER A 50 12.62 -15.39 3.99
C SER A 50 12.80 -13.94 4.40
N ILE A 51 11.81 -13.40 5.13
CA ILE A 51 11.88 -12.07 5.71
C ILE A 51 11.81 -12.18 7.23
N GLU A 52 12.75 -11.54 7.91
CA GLU A 52 12.94 -11.62 9.37
C GLU A 52 12.88 -10.25 10.05
N SER A 53 12.71 -9.18 9.27
CA SER A 53 12.65 -7.83 9.80
C SER A 53 11.69 -6.95 8.99
N LEU A 54 10.99 -6.06 9.68
CA LEU A 54 10.32 -4.92 9.07
C LEU A 54 11.38 -3.92 8.63
N CYS A 55 11.29 -3.45 7.40
CA CYS A 55 12.21 -2.44 6.87
C CYS A 55 11.58 -1.05 6.98
N TYR A 56 12.35 -0.09 7.52
CA TYR A 56 11.98 1.32 7.61
C TYR A 56 13.04 2.17 6.89
N VAL A 57 12.62 3.07 6.04
CA VAL A 57 13.53 3.97 5.31
C VAL A 57 13.93 5.14 6.21
N ARG A 58 15.18 5.12 6.72
CA ARG A 58 15.73 6.20 7.53
C ARG A 58 16.12 7.40 6.66
N SER A 59 16.70 7.14 5.50
CA SER A 59 17.02 8.15 4.47
C SER A 59 17.19 7.46 3.13
N GLY A 60 17.01 8.20 2.04
CA GLY A 60 17.09 7.68 0.69
C GLY A 60 15.71 7.27 0.16
N ALA A 61 15.69 6.47 -0.90
CA ALA A 61 14.47 6.04 -1.57
C ALA A 61 14.55 4.60 -2.10
N VAL A 62 13.41 3.92 -2.07
CA VAL A 62 13.26 2.50 -2.42
C VAL A 62 12.11 2.35 -3.41
N GLU A 63 12.34 1.58 -4.46
CA GLU A 63 11.27 1.06 -5.33
C GLU A 63 10.90 -0.36 -4.92
N VAL A 64 9.60 -0.58 -4.82
CA VAL A 64 8.99 -1.88 -4.51
C VAL A 64 8.26 -2.37 -5.74
N TYR A 65 8.45 -3.64 -6.10
CA TYR A 65 7.93 -4.21 -7.34
C TYR A 65 6.93 -5.34 -7.05
N ARG A 66 6.03 -5.58 -8.02
CA ARG A 66 5.20 -6.77 -8.06
C ARG A 66 6.02 -7.98 -8.51
N ARG A 67 5.48 -9.17 -8.30
CA ARG A 67 6.10 -10.42 -8.79
C ARG A 67 6.18 -10.48 -10.32
N THR A 68 5.33 -9.73 -11.01
CA THR A 68 5.35 -9.53 -12.47
C THR A 68 6.52 -8.66 -12.95
N GLY A 69 7.19 -7.94 -12.03
CA GLY A 69 8.25 -6.99 -12.36
C GLY A 69 7.77 -5.54 -12.48
N ASP A 70 6.46 -5.31 -12.38
CA ASP A 70 5.88 -3.96 -12.44
C ASP A 70 6.19 -3.17 -11.17
N LEU A 71 6.41 -1.87 -11.33
CA LEU A 71 6.58 -0.97 -10.18
C LEU A 71 5.28 -0.94 -9.36
N PHE A 72 5.39 -1.31 -8.08
CA PHE A 72 4.28 -1.27 -7.15
C PHE A 72 4.21 0.06 -6.42
N ASP A 73 5.34 0.51 -5.83
CA ASP A 73 5.40 1.74 -5.05
C ASP A 73 6.82 2.33 -5.00
N ARG A 74 6.92 3.63 -4.68
CA ARG A 74 8.16 4.34 -4.35
C ARG A 74 8.07 4.87 -2.92
N LEU A 75 9.01 4.46 -2.11
CA LEU A 75 9.08 4.71 -0.69
C LEU A 75 10.24 5.63 -0.37
N GLY A 76 9.97 6.70 0.36
CA GLY A 76 10.98 7.62 0.88
C GLY A 76 11.14 7.52 2.39
N GLU A 77 11.86 8.49 2.95
CA GLU A 77 12.08 8.63 4.40
C GLU A 77 10.78 8.51 5.20
N GLY A 78 10.82 7.75 6.29
CA GLY A 78 9.65 7.49 7.15
C GLY A 78 8.75 6.35 6.68
N SER A 79 8.97 5.80 5.48
CA SER A 79 8.13 4.71 4.95
C SER A 79 8.59 3.35 5.48
N ILE A 80 7.63 2.42 5.64
CA ILE A 80 7.88 1.02 5.97
C ILE A 80 7.59 0.08 4.79
N PHE A 81 8.30 -1.03 4.71
CA PHE A 81 8.04 -2.10 3.75
C PHE A 81 8.45 -3.47 4.29
N GLY A 82 7.98 -4.54 3.63
CA GLY A 82 8.23 -5.91 4.07
C GLY A 82 7.17 -6.43 5.06
N HIS A 83 6.36 -5.57 5.69
CA HIS A 83 5.30 -5.95 6.63
C HIS A 83 4.33 -6.99 6.06
N TYR A 84 3.97 -6.87 4.79
CA TYR A 84 3.09 -7.83 4.12
C TYR A 84 3.66 -9.26 4.13
N GLY A 85 4.97 -9.40 3.87
CA GLY A 85 5.66 -10.69 3.97
C GLY A 85 5.73 -11.21 5.40
N LEU A 86 5.91 -10.33 6.39
CA LEU A 86 5.93 -10.69 7.81
C LEU A 86 4.58 -11.22 8.28
N LEU A 87 3.49 -10.60 7.87
CA LEU A 87 2.13 -11.02 8.21
C LEU A 87 1.68 -12.28 7.46
N ARG A 88 2.21 -12.55 6.26
CA ARG A 88 1.74 -13.62 5.36
C ARG A 88 2.86 -14.60 5.00
N GLY A 89 3.14 -15.52 5.89
CA GLY A 89 4.00 -16.66 5.62
C GLY A 89 5.50 -16.41 5.66
N ARG A 90 5.95 -15.25 6.17
CA ARG A 90 7.37 -14.89 6.37
C ARG A 90 8.22 -14.96 5.10
N ARG A 91 7.62 -14.59 3.96
CA ARG A 91 8.29 -14.53 2.66
C ARG A 91 8.06 -13.20 1.98
N VAL A 92 9.09 -12.72 1.28
CA VAL A 92 9.01 -11.49 0.49
C VAL A 92 8.04 -11.69 -0.68
N HIS A 93 6.93 -10.97 -0.66
CA HIS A 93 5.97 -10.90 -1.75
C HIS A 93 6.34 -9.81 -2.76
N TYR A 94 6.87 -8.71 -2.27
CA TYR A 94 7.24 -7.53 -3.04
C TYR A 94 8.74 -7.30 -2.95
N PRO A 95 9.53 -7.65 -3.99
CA PRO A 95 10.95 -7.31 -4.02
C PRO A 95 11.17 -5.80 -3.98
N ALA A 96 12.26 -5.38 -3.33
CA ALA A 96 12.58 -3.99 -3.09
C ALA A 96 14.03 -3.66 -3.48
N VAL A 97 14.22 -2.50 -4.13
CA VAL A 97 15.51 -2.03 -4.65
C VAL A 97 15.74 -0.59 -4.18
N ALA A 98 16.92 -0.29 -3.69
CA ALA A 98 17.35 1.08 -3.39
C ALA A 98 17.57 1.84 -4.72
N ILE A 99 16.89 2.98 -4.91
CA ILE A 99 17.07 3.81 -6.12
C ILE A 99 18.09 4.93 -5.94
N GLU A 100 18.45 5.20 -4.70
CA GLU A 100 19.57 6.06 -4.31
C GLU A 100 20.28 5.45 -3.10
N ASP A 101 21.35 6.06 -2.62
CA ASP A 101 22.04 5.61 -1.41
C ASP A 101 21.10 5.69 -0.21
N THR A 102 20.77 4.54 0.37
CA THR A 102 19.66 4.37 1.30
C THR A 102 20.10 3.78 2.61
N LEU A 103 19.66 4.35 3.71
CA LEU A 103 19.83 3.82 5.06
C LEU A 103 18.51 3.21 5.54
N ILE A 104 18.57 1.96 5.93
CA ILE A 104 17.41 1.18 6.40
C ILE A 104 17.58 0.86 7.88
N TYR A 105 16.52 1.07 8.63
CA TYR A 105 16.33 0.50 9.95
C TYR A 105 15.57 -0.82 9.79
N ALA A 106 16.25 -1.93 10.11
CA ALA A 106 15.63 -3.25 10.13
C ALA A 106 15.16 -3.55 11.55
N ILE A 107 13.86 -3.66 11.74
CA ILE A 107 13.20 -3.97 13.01
C ILE A 107 12.94 -5.47 13.04
N PRO A 108 13.56 -6.23 13.97
CA PRO A 108 13.42 -7.68 14.02
C PRO A 108 11.96 -8.12 14.14
N VAL A 109 11.67 -9.27 13.55
CA VAL A 109 10.31 -9.85 13.53
C VAL A 109 9.71 -10.05 14.92
N ALA A 110 10.53 -10.36 15.92
CA ALA A 110 10.05 -10.52 17.30
C ALA A 110 9.50 -9.20 17.87
N VAL A 111 10.17 -8.08 17.57
CA VAL A 111 9.71 -6.73 17.97
C VAL A 111 8.45 -6.36 17.16
N PHE A 112 8.46 -6.63 15.85
CA PHE A 112 7.29 -6.41 15.00
C PHE A 112 6.04 -7.15 15.49
N ASP A 113 6.19 -8.43 15.84
CA ASP A 113 5.07 -9.23 16.37
C ASP A 113 4.58 -8.67 17.71
N HIS A 114 5.50 -8.30 18.60
CA HIS A 114 5.14 -7.68 19.89
C HIS A 114 4.39 -6.35 19.69
N LEU A 115 4.82 -5.50 18.75
CA LEU A 115 4.11 -4.26 18.43
C LEU A 115 2.69 -4.52 17.94
N CYS A 116 2.50 -5.52 17.06
CA CYS A 116 1.16 -5.90 16.58
C CYS A 116 0.26 -6.47 17.69
N GLU A 117 0.84 -7.09 18.74
CA GLU A 117 0.09 -7.62 19.89
C GLU A 117 -0.22 -6.54 20.94
N ALA A 118 0.66 -5.55 21.09
CA ALA A 118 0.59 -4.56 22.17
C ALA A 118 -0.15 -3.27 21.76
N ASP A 119 -0.27 -2.99 20.46
CA ASP A 119 -0.85 -1.75 19.96
C ASP A 119 -1.76 -2.03 18.74
N ASP A 120 -3.07 -1.89 18.96
CA ASP A 120 -4.09 -2.16 17.94
C ASP A 120 -3.98 -1.18 16.74
N ASP A 121 -3.59 0.08 16.98
CA ASP A 121 -3.45 1.08 15.90
C ASP A 121 -2.25 0.74 15.00
N PHE A 122 -1.16 0.24 15.58
CA PHE A 122 -0.02 -0.27 14.82
C PHE A 122 -0.40 -1.51 14.02
N ALA A 123 -1.09 -2.49 14.64
CA ALA A 123 -1.57 -3.69 13.97
C ALA A 123 -2.48 -3.34 12.79
N ASP A 124 -3.46 -2.48 13.01
CA ASP A 124 -4.37 -1.99 11.97
C ASP A 124 -3.61 -1.29 10.83
N PHE A 125 -2.60 -0.48 11.15
CA PHE A 125 -1.80 0.22 10.14
C PHE A 125 -1.09 -0.75 9.21
N VAL A 126 -0.45 -1.82 9.75
CA VAL A 126 0.32 -2.77 8.94
C VAL A 126 -0.56 -3.80 8.23
N GLU A 127 -1.72 -4.17 8.80
CA GLU A 127 -2.66 -5.12 8.19
C GLU A 127 -3.47 -4.52 7.04
N LEU A 128 -3.96 -3.31 7.23
CA LEU A 128 -4.83 -2.64 6.26
C LEU A 128 -4.03 -1.97 5.13
N GLY A 129 -2.70 -1.96 5.25
CA GLY A 129 -1.88 -1.15 4.34
C GLY A 129 -2.32 0.30 4.36
N ARG A 130 -2.81 0.74 5.53
CA ARG A 130 -3.34 2.09 5.75
C ARG A 130 -2.25 3.14 5.62
N PRO A 131 -2.66 4.07 5.16
CA PRO A 131 -2.65 4.79 3.92
C PRO A 131 -1.93 6.09 4.06
N ARG A 132 -1.17 6.33 3.08
CA ARG A 132 -0.69 7.66 2.74
C ARG A 132 -1.80 8.72 2.70
N LEU A 133 -3.10 8.35 2.63
CA LEU A 133 -4.20 9.32 2.71
C LEU A 133 -4.33 9.91 4.12
N GLU A 134 -4.30 9.09 5.17
CA GLU A 134 -4.36 9.60 6.55
C GLU A 134 -3.04 10.28 6.94
N ALA A 135 -1.88 9.71 6.56
CA ALA A 135 -0.59 10.36 6.76
C ALA A 135 -0.46 11.66 5.94
N ALA A 136 -0.98 11.71 4.71
CA ALA A 136 -1.05 12.94 3.92
C ALA A 136 -2.01 13.96 4.54
N VAL A 137 -3.14 13.53 5.07
CA VAL A 137 -4.11 14.37 5.79
C VAL A 137 -3.53 14.86 7.12
N GLU A 138 -2.80 14.01 7.86
CA GLU A 138 -2.18 14.38 9.15
C GLU A 138 -0.94 15.27 8.96
N THR A 139 -0.09 15.00 7.98
CA THR A 139 1.03 15.89 7.61
C THR A 139 0.52 17.25 7.10
N GLN A 140 -0.65 17.28 6.49
CA GLN A 140 -1.28 18.51 6.01
C GLN A 140 -2.13 19.25 7.07
N ARG A 141 -2.52 18.61 8.17
CA ARG A 141 -2.99 19.35 9.37
C ARG A 141 -1.94 20.30 9.92
N ARG A 142 -0.66 20.05 9.66
CA ARG A 142 0.45 20.96 9.99
C ARG A 142 0.69 22.07 8.95
N GLY A 143 0.00 22.07 7.82
CA GLY A 143 0.18 23.11 6.79
C GLY A 143 -0.90 23.07 5.74
N ASN A 144 -1.78 23.99 5.74
CA ASN A 144 -2.72 24.63 4.81
C ASN A 144 -2.80 24.15 3.33
N ASP A 145 -2.48 22.87 3.00
CA ASP A 145 -2.17 22.48 1.61
C ASP A 145 -3.17 21.51 0.94
N LEU A 146 -4.23 21.02 1.64
CA LEU A 146 -5.27 20.18 1.02
C LEU A 146 -6.02 20.91 -0.11
N MET A 147 -6.15 22.21 0.03
CA MET A 147 -6.81 23.06 -0.97
C MET A 147 -6.03 23.20 -2.27
N THR A 148 -4.72 22.95 -2.25
CA THR A 148 -3.83 23.14 -3.39
C THR A 148 -3.22 21.83 -3.91
N THR A 149 -3.21 20.77 -3.09
CA THR A 149 -2.68 19.47 -3.50
C THR A 149 -3.60 18.80 -4.52
N ARG A 150 -3.04 18.39 -5.65
CA ARG A 150 -3.75 17.68 -6.71
C ARG A 150 -3.83 16.18 -6.41
N VAL A 151 -4.97 15.54 -6.74
CA VAL A 151 -5.20 14.11 -6.58
C VAL A 151 -4.06 13.27 -7.18
N ARG A 152 -3.53 13.66 -8.34
CA ARG A 152 -2.40 12.96 -8.99
C ARG A 152 -1.14 12.81 -8.14
N LYS A 153 -0.93 13.68 -7.15
CA LYS A 153 0.21 13.58 -6.21
C LYS A 153 0.01 12.47 -5.16
N LEU A 154 -1.23 12.06 -4.94
CA LEU A 154 -1.57 10.97 -4.01
C LEU A 154 -1.59 9.61 -4.72
N VAL A 155 -1.70 9.59 -6.04
CA VAL A 155 -1.68 8.35 -6.83
C VAL A 155 -0.24 7.90 -6.98
N THR A 156 0.17 6.94 -6.16
CA THR A 156 1.57 6.47 -6.08
C THR A 156 1.78 5.08 -6.65
N ARG A 157 0.70 4.38 -7.02
CA ARG A 157 0.76 3.02 -7.58
C ARG A 157 -0.25 2.83 -8.71
N ALA A 158 0.05 1.89 -9.61
CA ALA A 158 -0.93 1.43 -10.59
C ALA A 158 -2.09 0.70 -9.89
N PRO A 159 -3.31 0.78 -10.43
CA PRO A 159 -4.43 0.04 -9.88
C PRO A 159 -4.25 -1.46 -10.10
N LEU A 160 -4.85 -2.27 -9.22
CA LEU A 160 -5.05 -3.68 -9.48
C LEU A 160 -6.20 -3.83 -10.46
N ILE A 161 -6.02 -4.63 -11.53
CA ILE A 161 -6.97 -4.73 -12.64
C ILE A 161 -7.47 -6.17 -12.76
N ALA A 162 -8.74 -6.33 -13.13
CA ALA A 162 -9.32 -7.58 -13.63
C ALA A 162 -10.10 -7.31 -14.91
N GLU A 163 -9.95 -8.14 -15.91
CA GLU A 163 -10.80 -8.07 -17.10
C GLU A 163 -12.22 -8.56 -16.77
N SER A 164 -13.23 -7.98 -17.41
CA SER A 164 -14.65 -8.30 -17.12
C SER A 164 -15.00 -9.77 -17.31
N GLY A 165 -14.25 -10.50 -18.13
CA GLY A 165 -14.40 -11.93 -18.38
C GLY A 165 -13.68 -12.83 -17.36
N GLU A 166 -12.81 -12.31 -16.51
CA GLU A 166 -12.15 -13.10 -15.47
C GLU A 166 -13.16 -13.61 -14.44
N THR A 167 -12.86 -14.75 -13.84
CA THR A 167 -13.72 -15.34 -12.81
C THR A 167 -13.59 -14.63 -11.47
N ALA A 168 -14.65 -14.67 -10.68
CA ALA A 168 -14.63 -14.16 -9.31
C ALA A 168 -13.52 -14.80 -8.46
N ARG A 169 -13.17 -16.07 -8.73
CA ARG A 169 -12.06 -16.78 -8.08
C ARG A 169 -10.71 -16.14 -8.40
N GLU A 170 -10.42 -15.92 -9.68
CA GLU A 170 -9.14 -15.33 -10.12
C GLU A 170 -8.95 -13.94 -9.58
N ALA A 171 -10.00 -13.10 -9.66
CA ALA A 171 -9.99 -11.76 -9.12
C ALA A 171 -9.82 -11.72 -7.58
N ALA A 172 -10.52 -12.62 -6.86
CA ALA A 172 -10.42 -12.73 -5.40
C ALA A 172 -9.01 -13.21 -4.97
N LEU A 173 -8.40 -14.16 -5.70
CA LEU A 173 -7.02 -14.58 -5.42
C LEU A 173 -6.03 -13.44 -5.62
N ARG A 174 -6.20 -12.67 -6.71
CA ARG A 174 -5.36 -11.50 -6.97
C ARG A 174 -5.50 -10.44 -5.87
N LEU A 175 -6.72 -10.18 -5.40
CA LEU A 175 -6.96 -9.24 -4.30
C LEU A 175 -6.39 -9.75 -2.97
N ALA A 176 -6.41 -11.07 -2.75
CA ALA A 176 -5.82 -11.69 -1.56
C ALA A 176 -4.27 -11.71 -1.59
N ASP A 177 -3.66 -11.75 -2.76
CA ASP A 177 -2.22 -11.79 -2.93
C ASP A 177 -1.57 -10.40 -2.91
N GLU A 178 -2.36 -9.32 -3.06
CA GLU A 178 -1.87 -7.95 -3.10
C GLU A 178 -2.53 -7.10 -2.01
N PRO A 179 -1.79 -6.17 -1.35
CA PRO A 179 -2.34 -5.26 -0.35
C PRO A 179 -3.15 -4.14 -1.02
N ALA A 180 -4.20 -4.52 -1.73
CA ALA A 180 -5.11 -3.60 -2.38
C ALA A 180 -6.51 -3.77 -1.78
N ALA A 181 -7.15 -2.66 -1.41
CA ALA A 181 -8.51 -2.68 -0.89
C ALA A 181 -9.58 -2.93 -1.99
N ALA A 182 -9.19 -2.77 -3.25
CA ALA A 182 -10.07 -2.89 -4.39
C ALA A 182 -9.30 -3.20 -5.68
N LEU A 183 -10.01 -3.73 -6.67
CA LEU A 183 -9.54 -3.85 -8.04
C LEU A 183 -10.49 -3.16 -9.03
N LEU A 184 -9.95 -2.64 -10.11
CA LEU A 184 -10.73 -2.10 -11.23
C LEU A 184 -11.14 -3.24 -12.16
N VAL A 185 -12.41 -3.29 -12.50
CA VAL A 185 -12.89 -4.17 -13.57
C VAL A 185 -12.88 -3.39 -14.88
N VAL A 186 -12.19 -3.94 -15.88
CA VAL A 186 -11.98 -3.30 -17.18
C VAL A 186 -12.42 -4.20 -18.32
N GLU A 187 -12.68 -3.59 -19.49
CA GLU A 187 -12.91 -4.32 -20.74
C GLU A 187 -12.20 -3.61 -21.91
N ALA A 188 -11.78 -4.38 -22.90
CA ALA A 188 -10.96 -3.90 -24.02
C ALA A 188 -11.69 -2.96 -24.97
N SER A 189 -13.03 -2.93 -24.97
CA SER A 189 -13.85 -2.06 -25.84
C SER A 189 -15.19 -1.84 -25.18
N GLY A 190 -15.61 -0.59 -25.05
CA GLY A 190 -16.91 -0.23 -24.51
C GLY A 190 -17.43 1.05 -25.14
N ASP A 191 -18.76 1.22 -25.08
CA ASP A 191 -19.46 2.35 -25.69
C ASP A 191 -19.40 3.63 -24.85
N ASP A 192 -18.84 3.57 -23.61
CA ASP A 192 -18.80 4.72 -22.69
C ASP A 192 -17.37 5.23 -22.47
N PRO A 193 -16.94 6.29 -23.14
CA PRO A 193 -15.59 6.83 -23.02
C PRO A 193 -15.34 7.61 -21.71
N ARG A 194 -16.34 7.71 -20.80
CA ARG A 194 -16.23 8.56 -19.60
C ARG A 194 -15.14 8.10 -18.62
N TYR A 195 -14.89 6.80 -18.56
CA TYR A 195 -13.92 6.25 -17.63
C TYR A 195 -12.99 5.29 -18.38
N THR A 196 -11.80 5.76 -18.71
CA THR A 196 -10.78 4.97 -19.39
C THR A 196 -9.54 4.82 -18.51
N TYR A 197 -8.86 3.69 -18.65
CA TYR A 197 -7.57 3.39 -18.06
C TYR A 197 -6.58 3.06 -19.17
N ALA A 198 -5.40 3.66 -19.14
CA ALA A 198 -4.28 3.30 -20.02
C ALA A 198 -3.32 2.40 -19.23
N ASP A 199 -3.01 1.22 -19.75
CA ASP A 199 -2.00 0.33 -19.17
C ASP A 199 -0.57 0.84 -19.45
N ALA A 200 0.44 0.09 -18.98
CA ALA A 200 1.84 0.45 -19.15
C ALA A 200 2.29 0.43 -20.62
N GLU A 201 1.65 -0.36 -21.45
CA GLU A 201 1.87 -0.47 -22.90
C GLU A 201 1.13 0.60 -23.70
N GLY A 202 0.27 1.37 -23.04
CA GLY A 202 -0.55 2.43 -23.66
C GLY A 202 -1.85 1.96 -24.28
N ALA A 203 -2.26 0.70 -24.05
CA ALA A 203 -3.57 0.23 -24.47
C ALA A 203 -4.66 0.85 -23.60
N LEU A 204 -5.77 1.26 -24.24
CA LEU A 204 -6.89 1.90 -23.57
C LEU A 204 -7.95 0.84 -23.22
N TRP A 205 -8.32 0.83 -21.94
CA TRP A 205 -9.35 -0.02 -21.38
C TRP A 205 -10.50 0.82 -20.88
N GLN A 206 -11.73 0.35 -21.07
CA GLN A 206 -12.88 0.95 -20.43
C GLN A 206 -13.04 0.42 -19.01
N VAL A 207 -13.18 1.31 -18.03
CA VAL A 207 -13.45 0.93 -16.65
C VAL A 207 -14.95 0.69 -16.47
N ARG A 208 -15.32 -0.54 -16.07
CA ARG A 208 -16.70 -0.97 -15.77
C ARG A 208 -17.08 -0.62 -14.33
N GLY A 209 -16.13 -0.68 -13.40
CA GLY A 209 -16.36 -0.39 -12.00
C GLY A 209 -15.24 -0.88 -11.10
N ILE A 210 -15.55 -0.95 -9.81
CA ILE A 210 -14.62 -1.36 -8.75
C ILE A 210 -15.23 -2.55 -8.02
N LEU A 211 -14.37 -3.51 -7.64
CA LEU A 211 -14.71 -4.63 -6.75
C LEU A 211 -13.84 -4.59 -5.50
N THR A 212 -14.48 -4.84 -4.38
CA THR A 212 -13.87 -4.94 -3.05
C THR A 212 -14.18 -6.29 -2.41
N ASP A 213 -13.54 -6.65 -1.30
CA ASP A 213 -13.89 -7.83 -0.51
C ASP A 213 -15.37 -7.84 -0.10
N ALA A 214 -15.93 -6.67 0.17
CA ALA A 214 -17.35 -6.53 0.51
C ALA A 214 -18.26 -6.95 -0.65
N ASP A 215 -17.87 -6.64 -1.88
CA ASP A 215 -18.63 -7.02 -3.07
C ASP A 215 -18.59 -8.54 -3.30
N PHE A 216 -17.44 -9.19 -3.12
CA PHE A 216 -17.35 -10.65 -3.20
C PHE A 216 -18.24 -11.32 -2.16
N ARG A 217 -18.25 -10.84 -0.91
CA ARG A 217 -19.14 -11.39 0.13
C ARG A 217 -20.61 -11.18 -0.20
N ALA A 218 -20.97 -9.96 -0.63
CA ALA A 218 -22.38 -9.61 -0.85
C ALA A 218 -22.92 -10.17 -2.16
N ARG A 219 -22.13 -10.11 -3.24
CA ARG A 219 -22.61 -10.38 -4.60
C ARG A 219 -22.25 -11.77 -5.12
N VAL A 220 -21.30 -12.47 -4.51
CA VAL A 220 -20.98 -13.85 -4.86
C VAL A 220 -21.49 -14.78 -3.75
N VAL A 221 -20.97 -14.64 -2.52
CA VAL A 221 -21.26 -15.58 -1.45
C VAL A 221 -22.71 -15.46 -0.98
N ALA A 222 -23.19 -14.28 -0.64
CA ALA A 222 -24.55 -14.09 -0.14
C ALA A 222 -25.62 -14.24 -1.24
N ALA A 223 -25.29 -13.95 -2.49
CA ALA A 223 -26.18 -14.15 -3.63
C ALA A 223 -26.20 -15.60 -4.14
N GLY A 224 -25.33 -16.48 -3.63
CA GLY A 224 -25.26 -17.89 -4.03
C GLY A 224 -24.68 -18.09 -5.44
N LEU A 225 -23.92 -17.14 -5.95
CA LEU A 225 -23.20 -17.28 -7.21
C LEU A 225 -21.98 -18.19 -7.06
N THR A 226 -21.52 -18.75 -8.17
CA THR A 226 -20.34 -19.61 -8.17
C THR A 226 -19.06 -18.80 -8.27
N ALA A 227 -17.94 -19.37 -7.84
CA ALA A 227 -16.64 -18.74 -7.98
C ALA A 227 -16.19 -18.57 -9.44
N ASP A 228 -16.83 -19.25 -10.37
CA ASP A 228 -16.56 -19.17 -11.83
C ASP A 228 -17.40 -18.07 -12.52
N THR A 229 -18.22 -17.33 -11.77
CA THR A 229 -18.99 -16.18 -12.29
C THR A 229 -18.03 -15.09 -12.77
N PRO A 230 -18.20 -14.54 -13.99
CA PRO A 230 -17.40 -13.43 -14.49
C PRO A 230 -17.54 -12.18 -13.62
N VAL A 231 -16.43 -11.48 -13.36
CA VAL A 231 -16.46 -10.28 -12.52
C VAL A 231 -17.28 -9.13 -13.12
N GLY A 232 -17.43 -9.09 -14.43
CA GLY A 232 -18.31 -8.13 -15.12
C GLY A 232 -19.79 -8.24 -14.75
N GLU A 233 -20.25 -9.41 -14.25
CA GLU A 233 -21.62 -9.62 -13.79
C GLU A 233 -21.85 -9.18 -12.35
N ILE A 234 -20.78 -9.08 -11.56
CA ILE A 234 -20.85 -8.74 -10.13
C ILE A 234 -20.40 -7.32 -9.82
N VAL A 235 -19.79 -6.62 -10.77
CA VAL A 235 -19.32 -5.23 -10.59
C VAL A 235 -20.51 -4.27 -10.47
N SER A 236 -20.30 -3.15 -9.75
CA SER A 236 -21.29 -2.08 -9.63
C SER A 236 -21.18 -1.09 -10.77
N ASP A 237 -22.28 -0.77 -11.42
CA ASP A 237 -22.36 0.26 -12.48
C ASP A 237 -22.22 1.69 -11.93
N ARG A 238 -22.29 1.89 -10.61
CA ARG A 238 -22.14 3.18 -9.96
C ARG A 238 -20.66 3.48 -9.73
N LEU A 239 -20.02 4.04 -10.74
CA LEU A 239 -18.66 4.53 -10.63
C LEU A 239 -18.69 6.05 -10.39
N VAL A 240 -18.07 6.49 -9.30
CA VAL A 240 -17.79 7.89 -9.02
C VAL A 240 -16.29 8.09 -9.15
N ALA A 241 -15.89 9.05 -9.97
CA ALA A 241 -14.49 9.34 -10.19
C ALA A 241 -14.24 10.85 -10.10
N VAL A 242 -13.02 11.21 -9.78
CA VAL A 242 -12.52 12.58 -9.77
C VAL A 242 -11.38 12.71 -10.77
N GLN A 243 -11.19 13.90 -11.32
CA GLN A 243 -10.08 14.14 -12.23
C GLN A 243 -8.76 14.21 -11.46
N SER A 244 -7.69 13.74 -12.07
CA SER A 244 -6.36 13.68 -11.42
C SER A 244 -5.78 15.08 -11.12
N ASP A 245 -6.28 16.11 -11.78
CA ASP A 245 -5.92 17.51 -11.60
C ASP A 245 -6.85 18.27 -10.64
N GLU A 246 -7.94 17.65 -10.16
CA GLU A 246 -8.74 18.18 -9.06
C GLU A 246 -7.95 18.20 -7.75
N THR A 247 -8.38 19.03 -6.82
CA THR A 247 -7.76 19.12 -5.49
C THR A 247 -8.23 17.96 -4.60
N VAL A 248 -7.41 17.62 -3.62
CA VAL A 248 -7.78 16.61 -2.61
C VAL A 248 -9.07 17.01 -1.89
N GLN A 249 -9.29 18.28 -1.65
CA GLN A 249 -10.53 18.79 -1.04
C GLN A 249 -11.76 18.51 -1.92
N GLU A 250 -11.68 18.77 -3.23
CA GLU A 250 -12.76 18.47 -4.16
C GLU A 250 -13.08 16.97 -4.19
N ALA A 251 -12.03 16.14 -4.22
CA ALA A 251 -12.19 14.67 -4.12
C ALA A 251 -12.89 14.24 -2.83
N MET A 252 -12.51 14.80 -1.68
CA MET A 252 -13.16 14.52 -0.40
C MET A 252 -14.63 14.93 -0.38
N LEU A 253 -14.98 16.08 -0.96
CA LEU A 253 -16.37 16.52 -1.07
C LEU A 253 -17.21 15.60 -1.97
N THR A 254 -16.59 14.99 -2.97
CA THR A 254 -17.26 14.02 -3.85
C THR A 254 -17.53 12.69 -3.17
N MET A 255 -16.76 12.33 -2.11
CA MET A 255 -16.90 11.10 -1.32
C MET A 255 -17.98 11.21 -0.21
N LEU A 256 -18.46 12.42 0.11
CA LEU A 256 -19.50 12.67 1.11
C LEU A 256 -20.91 12.59 0.50
#